data_9bf297956e5d90d2a3810c52e25d3cb1
#
_entry.id   9bf297956e5d90d2a3810c52e25d3cb1
#
_cell.length_a   1.000
_cell.length_b   1.000
_cell.length_c   1.000
_cell.angle_alpha   90.00
_cell.angle_beta   90.00
_cell.angle_gamma   90.00
#
_symmetry.space_group_name_H-M   'P 1'
#
loop_
_entity.id
_entity.type
_entity.pdbx_description
1 polymer ?
#
loop_
_entity_poly.entity_id
_entity_poly.type
_entity_poly.pdbx_seq_one_letter_code
_entity_poly.pdbx_strand_id
1 'polypeptide(L)'
;MPLHHYVAYFFGGVFCANSVPHLVSGMMGRAFQSPFAKPPGRGLSSSTANVFWGAMNLAAGYGLILHVGSFDLHDPVQAGVAGAGGLVISLYAARHFGHFHGGNSPTG
;
A
#
# COMPACT_ATOMS: atom_id res chain seq x y z
N MET A 1 17.12 -5.83 18.83
CA MET A 1 15.71 -5.49 18.62
C MET A 1 14.93 -6.75 18.32
N PRO A 2 13.76 -6.94 18.92
CA PRO A 2 12.95 -8.15 18.67
C PRO A 2 12.53 -8.27 17.21
N LEU A 3 12.46 -9.50 16.72
CA LEU A 3 12.09 -9.79 15.33
C LEU A 3 10.71 -9.22 14.97
N HIS A 4 9.74 -9.26 15.90
CA HIS A 4 8.40 -8.77 15.60
C HIS A 4 8.36 -7.26 15.33
N HIS A 5 9.34 -6.48 15.82
CA HIS A 5 9.45 -5.06 15.47
C HIS A 5 9.79 -4.90 13.99
N TYR A 6 10.75 -5.67 13.47
CA TYR A 6 11.11 -5.63 12.05
C TYR A 6 9.96 -6.11 11.16
N VAL A 7 9.25 -7.15 11.58
CA VAL A 7 8.08 -7.61 10.85
C VAL A 7 7.03 -6.51 10.77
N ALA A 8 6.79 -5.81 11.88
CA ALA A 8 5.84 -4.69 11.90
C ALA A 8 6.31 -3.55 10.98
N TYR A 9 7.58 -3.23 10.95
CA TYR A 9 8.10 -2.18 10.07
C TYR A 9 7.95 -2.55 8.60
N PHE A 10 8.23 -3.82 8.27
CA PHE A 10 8.06 -4.29 6.89
C PHE A 10 6.59 -4.16 6.44
N PHE A 11 5.66 -4.70 7.22
CA PHE A 11 4.24 -4.62 6.87
C PHE A 11 3.69 -3.20 7.01
N GLY A 12 4.23 -2.41 7.90
CA GLY A 12 3.92 -0.98 7.96
C GLY A 12 4.24 -0.29 6.64
N GLY A 13 5.41 -0.57 6.08
CA GLY A 13 5.79 -0.09 4.75
C GLY A 13 4.84 -0.59 3.67
N VAL A 14 4.44 -1.87 3.73
CA VAL A 14 3.46 -2.45 2.80
C VAL A 14 2.16 -1.65 2.83
N PHE A 15 1.58 -1.45 4.02
CA PHE A 15 0.31 -0.74 4.14
C PHE A 15 0.40 0.72 3.73
N CYS A 16 1.47 1.41 4.12
CA CYS A 16 1.67 2.81 3.73
C CYS A 16 1.75 2.96 2.20
N ALA A 17 2.53 2.12 1.54
CA ALA A 17 2.64 2.17 0.08
C ALA A 17 1.33 1.74 -0.60
N ASN A 18 0.64 0.73 -0.06
CA ASN A 18 -0.62 0.27 -0.62
C ASN A 18 -1.74 1.32 -0.52
N SER A 19 -1.63 2.25 0.42
CA SER A 19 -2.60 3.35 0.54
C SER A 19 -2.58 4.27 -0.67
N VAL A 20 -1.43 4.41 -1.33
CA VAL A 20 -1.20 5.43 -2.36
C VAL A 20 -2.13 5.29 -3.56
N PRO A 21 -2.24 4.14 -4.26
CA PRO A 21 -3.10 4.06 -5.43
C PRO A 21 -4.57 4.29 -5.11
N HIS A 22 -5.02 3.85 -3.94
CA HIS A 22 -6.41 4.02 -3.52
C HIS A 22 -6.72 5.47 -3.14
N LEU A 23 -5.84 6.11 -2.36
CA LEU A 23 -5.99 7.52 -2.01
C LEU A 23 -5.92 8.40 -3.25
N VAL A 24 -4.91 8.19 -4.09
CA VAL A 24 -4.71 9.03 -5.28
C VAL A 24 -5.88 8.89 -6.25
N SER A 25 -6.25 7.66 -6.59
CA SER A 25 -7.38 7.42 -7.49
C SER A 25 -8.68 8.01 -6.93
N GLY A 26 -8.95 7.75 -5.65
CA GLY A 26 -10.15 8.24 -4.99
C GLY A 26 -10.19 9.76 -4.92
N MET A 27 -9.09 10.40 -4.56
CA MET A 27 -9.00 11.86 -4.49
C MET A 27 -9.14 12.51 -5.86
N MET A 28 -8.80 11.80 -6.92
CA MET A 28 -8.96 12.26 -8.30
C MET A 28 -10.36 11.98 -8.85
N GLY A 29 -11.26 11.43 -8.04
CA GLY A 29 -12.62 11.10 -8.47
C GLY A 29 -12.68 9.89 -9.39
N ARG A 30 -11.70 8.98 -9.32
CA ARG A 30 -11.62 7.81 -10.20
C ARG A 30 -11.97 6.53 -9.44
N ALA A 31 -12.81 5.69 -10.06
CA ALA A 31 -13.02 4.34 -9.57
C ALA A 31 -11.72 3.53 -9.72
N PHE A 32 -11.49 2.61 -8.79
CA PHE A 32 -10.27 1.81 -8.80
C PHE A 32 -10.53 0.43 -8.21
N GLN A 33 -9.70 -0.54 -8.53
CA GLN A 33 -9.81 -1.89 -8.02
C GLN A 33 -9.64 -1.90 -6.49
N SER A 34 -10.44 -2.73 -5.82
CA SER A 34 -10.34 -2.89 -4.38
C SER A 34 -10.75 -4.30 -3.97
N PRO A 35 -10.39 -4.75 -2.74
CA PRO A 35 -10.83 -6.05 -2.26
C PRO A 35 -12.34 -6.13 -1.99
N PHE A 36 -13.03 -4.98 -1.95
CA PHE A 36 -14.48 -4.92 -1.70
C PHE A 36 -15.30 -4.98 -2.98
N ALA A 37 -14.67 -4.84 -4.13
CA ALA A 37 -15.33 -4.93 -5.43
C ALA A 37 -15.60 -6.38 -5.82
N LYS A 38 -16.39 -6.58 -6.86
CA LYS A 38 -16.72 -7.91 -7.38
C LYS A 38 -16.24 -8.01 -8.83
N PRO A 39 -15.31 -8.92 -9.13
CA PRO A 39 -14.60 -9.80 -8.18
C PRO A 39 -13.54 -9.02 -7.38
N PRO A 40 -13.22 -9.50 -6.16
CA PRO A 40 -12.27 -8.79 -5.30
C PRO A 40 -10.92 -8.57 -5.99
N GLY A 41 -10.39 -7.33 -5.86
CA GLY A 41 -9.10 -6.94 -6.43
C GLY A 41 -9.11 -6.76 -7.94
N ARG A 42 -10.21 -7.05 -8.62
CA ARG A 42 -10.34 -6.93 -10.08
C ARG A 42 -11.45 -5.98 -10.49
N GLY A 43 -12.57 -5.99 -9.79
CA GLY A 43 -13.67 -5.08 -10.03
C GLY A 43 -13.37 -3.69 -9.45
N LEU A 44 -14.20 -2.71 -9.84
CA LEU A 44 -14.03 -1.31 -9.44
C LEU A 44 -14.89 -1.00 -8.22
N SER A 45 -14.30 -0.28 -7.27
CA SER A 45 -15.04 0.40 -6.21
C SER A 45 -15.09 1.88 -6.52
N SER A 46 -16.05 2.58 -5.89
CA SER A 46 -16.21 4.03 -6.08
C SER A 46 -14.97 4.79 -5.62
N SER A 47 -14.84 6.02 -6.09
CA SER A 47 -13.76 6.92 -5.65
C SER A 47 -13.80 7.13 -4.14
N THR A 48 -14.98 7.34 -3.57
CA THR A 48 -15.14 7.51 -2.12
C THR A 48 -14.72 6.27 -1.34
N ALA A 49 -15.12 5.08 -1.78
CA ALA A 49 -14.71 3.82 -1.14
C ALA A 49 -13.19 3.66 -1.16
N ASN A 50 -12.54 4.05 -2.26
CA ASN A 50 -11.09 3.98 -2.37
C ASN A 50 -10.39 4.95 -1.43
N VAL A 51 -10.93 6.15 -1.21
CA VAL A 51 -10.37 7.08 -0.21
C VAL A 51 -10.40 6.44 1.18
N PHE A 52 -11.54 5.87 1.58
CA PHE A 52 -11.65 5.20 2.89
C PHE A 52 -10.71 4.01 3.00
N TRP A 53 -10.63 3.19 1.96
CA TRP A 53 -9.73 2.02 1.97
C TRP A 53 -8.26 2.47 2.05
N GLY A 54 -7.88 3.48 1.30
CA GLY A 54 -6.53 4.06 1.37
C GLY A 54 -6.22 4.62 2.76
N ALA A 55 -7.17 5.34 3.36
CA ALA A 55 -7.01 5.89 4.71
C ALA A 55 -6.81 4.79 5.75
N MET A 56 -7.55 3.68 5.65
CA MET A 56 -7.39 2.55 6.56
C MET A 56 -6.04 1.87 6.40
N ASN A 57 -5.54 1.74 5.16
CA ASN A 57 -4.19 1.24 4.92
C ASN A 57 -3.13 2.15 5.54
N LEU A 58 -3.30 3.46 5.41
CA LEU A 58 -2.36 4.41 6.00
C LEU A 58 -2.38 4.34 7.53
N ALA A 59 -3.56 4.22 8.13
CA ALA A 59 -3.70 4.07 9.58
C ALA A 59 -3.03 2.77 10.08
N ALA A 60 -3.22 1.66 9.36
CA ALA A 60 -2.56 0.41 9.70
C ALA A 60 -1.04 0.53 9.62
N GLY A 61 -0.54 1.16 8.55
CA GLY A 61 0.88 1.43 8.38
C GLY A 61 1.45 2.28 9.52
N TYR A 62 0.74 3.33 9.88
CA TYR A 62 1.12 4.21 11.00
C TYR A 62 1.25 3.40 12.29
N GLY A 63 0.25 2.58 12.61
CA GLY A 63 0.28 1.77 13.84
C GLY A 63 1.42 0.77 13.85
N LEU A 64 1.66 0.10 12.73
CA LEU A 64 2.74 -0.90 12.63
C LEU A 64 4.13 -0.26 12.74
N ILE A 65 4.33 0.91 12.17
CA ILE A 65 5.64 1.58 12.19
C ILE A 65 5.88 2.27 13.52
N LEU A 66 4.88 2.98 14.06
CA LEU A 66 5.10 3.88 15.19
C LEU A 66 4.61 3.36 16.53
N HIS A 67 3.81 2.28 16.58
CA HIS A 67 3.21 1.82 17.83
C HIS A 67 3.53 0.37 18.21
N VAL A 68 4.39 -0.32 17.47
CA VAL A 68 4.85 -1.66 17.83
C VAL A 68 6.22 -1.62 18.49
N GLY A 69 7.17 -0.93 17.88
CA GLY A 69 8.50 -0.75 18.42
C GLY A 69 8.85 0.74 18.49
N SER A 70 10.13 1.02 18.68
CA SER A 70 10.66 2.39 18.68
C SER A 70 11.31 2.67 17.33
N PHE A 71 10.52 2.93 16.31
CA PHE A 71 11.02 3.13 14.96
C PHE A 71 11.85 4.40 14.87
N ASP A 72 13.06 4.26 14.32
CA ASP A 72 13.97 5.37 14.06
C ASP A 72 14.29 5.41 12.57
N LEU A 73 13.78 6.43 11.90
CA LEU A 73 14.01 6.61 10.47
C LEU A 73 15.49 6.85 10.15
N HIS A 74 16.27 7.32 11.11
CA HIS A 74 17.70 7.53 10.95
C HIS A 74 18.50 6.21 11.01
N ASP A 75 17.93 5.14 11.55
CA ASP A 75 18.55 3.83 11.52
C ASP A 75 18.35 3.23 10.11
N PRO A 76 19.42 3.02 9.33
CA PRO A 76 19.29 2.55 7.96
C PRO A 76 18.69 1.15 7.85
N VAL A 77 18.86 0.30 8.87
CA VAL A 77 18.27 -1.03 8.86
C VAL A 77 16.75 -0.94 9.03
N GLN A 78 16.29 -0.17 10.00
CA GLN A 78 14.85 0.01 10.23
C GLN A 78 14.19 0.69 9.03
N ALA A 79 14.78 1.77 8.53
CA ALA A 79 14.29 2.46 7.34
C ALA A 79 14.29 1.55 6.12
N GLY A 80 15.34 0.75 5.96
CA GLY A 80 15.48 -0.20 4.86
C GLY A 80 14.43 -1.30 4.90
N VAL A 81 14.09 -1.81 6.09
CA VAL A 81 13.06 -2.84 6.25
C VAL A 81 11.69 -2.27 5.87
N ALA A 82 11.35 -1.09 6.36
CA ALA A 82 10.08 -0.44 5.99
C ALA A 82 10.03 -0.13 4.48
N GLY A 83 11.12 0.39 3.94
CA GLY A 83 11.23 0.67 2.50
C GLY A 83 11.13 -0.58 1.65
N ALA A 84 11.71 -1.69 2.11
CA ALA A 84 11.60 -2.98 1.41
C ALA A 84 10.15 -3.45 1.34
N GLY A 85 9.39 -3.33 2.43
CA GLY A 85 7.96 -3.64 2.43
C GLY A 85 7.19 -2.78 1.43
N GLY A 86 7.46 -1.48 1.44
CA GLY A 86 6.85 -0.56 0.48
C GLY A 86 7.20 -0.90 -0.96
N LEU A 87 8.45 -1.24 -1.24
CA LEU A 87 8.89 -1.61 -2.59
C LEU A 87 8.24 -2.91 -3.06
N VAL A 88 8.19 -3.93 -2.20
CA VAL A 88 7.58 -5.22 -2.55
C VAL A 88 6.13 -5.04 -2.97
N ILE A 89 5.33 -4.35 -2.15
CA ILE A 89 3.92 -4.16 -2.49
C ILE A 89 3.74 -3.25 -3.71
N SER A 90 4.64 -2.27 -3.88
CA SER A 90 4.59 -1.37 -5.04
C SER A 90 4.84 -2.11 -6.34
N LEU A 91 5.81 -3.01 -6.37
CA LEU A 91 6.09 -3.85 -7.54
C LEU A 91 4.93 -4.81 -7.83
N TYR A 92 4.38 -5.41 -6.78
CA TYR A 92 3.19 -6.26 -6.94
C TYR A 92 2.01 -5.45 -7.50
N ALA A 93 1.75 -4.28 -6.94
CA ALA A 93 0.65 -3.41 -7.38
C ALA A 93 0.83 -2.96 -8.82
N ALA A 94 2.05 -2.59 -9.21
CA ALA A 94 2.34 -2.19 -10.59
C ALA A 94 2.00 -3.30 -11.57
N ARG A 95 2.30 -4.54 -11.22
CA ARG A 95 1.98 -5.70 -12.06
C ARG A 95 0.50 -6.03 -12.04
N HIS A 96 -0.10 -6.10 -10.86
CA HIS A 96 -1.51 -6.47 -10.72
C HIS A 96 -2.44 -5.42 -11.35
N PHE A 97 -2.30 -4.17 -10.95
CA PHE A 97 -3.14 -3.09 -11.49
C PHE A 97 -2.77 -2.74 -12.92
N GLY A 98 -1.54 -3.03 -13.31
CA GLY A 98 -1.09 -2.85 -14.68
C GLY A 98 -1.91 -3.64 -15.70
N HIS A 99 -2.46 -4.81 -15.29
CA HIS A 99 -3.36 -5.57 -16.15
C HIS A 99 -4.61 -4.77 -16.54
N PHE A 100 -5.03 -3.82 -15.71
CA PHE A 100 -6.25 -3.04 -15.93
C PHE A 100 -5.99 -1.67 -16.53
N HIS A 101 -4.74 -1.20 -16.48
CA HIS A 101 -4.38 0.18 -16.83
C HIS A 101 -3.26 0.29 -17.85
N GLY A 102 -2.95 -0.80 -18.56
CA GLY A 102 -1.93 -0.78 -19.61
C GLY A 102 -0.50 -1.00 -19.14
N GLY A 103 -0.23 -0.81 -17.89
CA GLY A 103 0.99 -1.09 -17.13
C GLY A 103 2.28 -1.34 -17.91
N ASN A 104 2.67 -2.62 -18.00
CA ASN A 104 3.91 -3.03 -18.65
C ASN A 104 3.75 -3.28 -20.17
N SER A 105 2.61 -2.94 -20.73
CA SER A 105 2.33 -3.03 -22.16
C SER A 105 1.80 -1.68 -22.65
N PRO A 106 2.63 -0.61 -22.58
CA PRO A 106 2.15 0.76 -22.80
C PRO A 106 1.71 1.06 -24.23
N THR A 107 2.15 0.25 -25.20
CA THR A 107 1.80 0.43 -26.61
C THR A 107 0.55 -0.34 -27.01
N GLY A 108 0.06 -1.17 -26.13
CA GLY A 108 -1.11 -2.00 -26.39
C GLY A 108 -2.36 -1.47 -25.77
#